data_bc3511ef9baca62fbbc2dd8801f6a486
#
_entry.id   bc3511ef9baca62fbbc2dd8801f6a486
#
_cell.length_a   1.000
_cell.length_b   1.000
_cell.length_c   1.000
_cell.angle_alpha   90.00
_cell.angle_beta   90.00
_cell.angle_gamma   90.00
#
_symmetry.space_group_name_H-M   'P 1'
#
loop_
_entity.id
_entity.type
_entity.pdbx_description
1 polymer ?
#
loop_
_entity_poly.entity_id
_entity_poly.type
_entity_poly.pdbx_seq_one_letter_code
_entity_poly.pdbx_strand_id
1 'polypeptide(L)'
;MSEDLLTYCLAKPGAWQDEPWEGDVVAKVGDKIFAFLGDGGAIGLKCGRDRAEADELVHVYPGDVTASAYIGRYGWNSVTVGGAVPPDELRELIDASYDAVVAKLPKSKRPTG
;
A
#
# COMPACT_ATOMS: atom_id res chain seq x y z
N MET A 1 15.60 4.03 1.06
CA MET A 1 15.64 3.40 2.36
C MET A 1 14.26 2.94 2.73
N SER A 2 14.12 1.67 3.10
CA SER A 2 12.80 1.09 3.35
C SER A 2 12.12 1.69 4.57
N GLU A 3 12.88 2.08 5.60
CA GLU A 3 12.30 2.71 6.78
C GLU A 3 11.63 4.04 6.45
N ASP A 4 12.04 4.69 5.35
CA ASP A 4 11.42 5.94 4.95
C ASP A 4 9.99 5.71 4.46
N LEU A 5 9.71 4.57 3.84
CA LEU A 5 8.35 4.25 3.40
C LEU A 5 7.43 4.03 4.58
N LEU A 6 7.88 3.33 5.61
CA LEU A 6 7.08 3.16 6.81
C LEU A 6 6.81 4.51 7.48
N THR A 7 7.84 5.34 7.60
CA THR A 7 7.70 6.68 8.16
C THR A 7 6.71 7.50 7.36
N TYR A 8 6.79 7.42 6.03
CA TYR A 8 5.87 8.13 5.15
C TYR A 8 4.42 7.66 5.37
N CYS A 9 4.21 6.35 5.46
CA CYS A 9 2.88 5.80 5.71
C CYS A 9 2.34 6.28 7.06
N LEU A 10 3.16 6.23 8.10
CA LEU A 10 2.73 6.58 9.45
C LEU A 10 2.48 8.07 9.62
N ALA A 11 2.99 8.91 8.73
CA ALA A 11 2.72 10.34 8.75
C ALA A 11 1.33 10.67 8.21
N LYS A 12 0.63 9.72 7.58
CA LYS A 12 -0.73 9.96 7.11
C LYS A 12 -1.69 10.12 8.27
N PRO A 13 -2.75 10.97 8.13
CA PRO A 13 -3.69 11.18 9.23
C PRO A 13 -4.32 9.88 9.72
N GLY A 14 -4.24 9.63 11.01
CA GLY A 14 -4.83 8.45 11.64
C GLY A 14 -4.10 7.14 11.38
N ALA A 15 -2.95 7.19 10.70
CA ALA A 15 -2.19 5.98 10.39
C ALA A 15 -1.49 5.44 11.63
N TRP A 16 -1.42 4.12 11.74
CA TRP A 16 -0.72 3.47 12.85
C TRP A 16 -0.12 2.15 12.38
N GLN A 17 0.90 1.69 13.07
CA GLN A 17 1.63 0.49 12.73
C GLN A 17 1.05 -0.71 13.47
N ASP A 18 0.92 -1.83 12.78
CA ASP A 18 0.52 -3.09 13.38
C ASP A 18 1.43 -4.18 12.84
N GLU A 19 1.45 -5.29 13.53
CA GLU A 19 2.21 -6.46 13.10
C GLU A 19 1.36 -7.69 13.41
N PRO A 20 0.31 -7.94 12.60
CA PRO A 20 -0.63 -9.03 12.87
C PRO A 20 0.03 -10.40 12.84
N TRP A 21 1.12 -10.53 12.08
CA TRP A 21 1.93 -11.75 12.05
C TRP A 21 3.38 -11.37 12.26
N GLU A 22 4.13 -12.22 12.91
CA GLU A 22 5.53 -11.97 13.18
C GLU A 22 6.28 -11.67 11.87
N GLY A 23 6.98 -10.55 11.83
CA GLY A 23 7.71 -10.11 10.64
C GLY A 23 6.87 -9.40 9.59
N ASP A 24 5.57 -9.31 9.77
CA ASP A 24 4.65 -8.69 8.80
C ASP A 24 4.20 -7.31 9.28
N VAL A 25 5.06 -6.34 9.11
CA VAL A 25 4.75 -4.96 9.48
C VAL A 25 3.76 -4.38 8.48
N VAL A 26 2.69 -3.77 8.99
CA VAL A 26 1.66 -3.14 8.15
C VAL A 26 1.36 -1.75 8.68
N ALA A 27 0.88 -0.88 7.79
CA ALA A 27 0.34 0.43 8.17
C ALA A 27 -1.17 0.38 8.01
N LYS A 28 -1.89 0.84 9.01
CA LYS A 28 -3.35 0.78 9.06
C LYS A 28 -3.93 2.18 9.25
N VAL A 29 -5.17 2.34 8.82
CA VAL A 29 -5.99 3.49 9.14
C VAL A 29 -7.35 2.96 9.58
N GLY A 30 -7.81 3.38 10.76
CA GLY A 30 -8.94 2.72 11.39
C GLY A 30 -8.56 1.26 11.65
N ASP A 31 -9.40 0.33 11.24
CA ASP A 31 -9.13 -1.10 11.40
C ASP A 31 -8.68 -1.76 10.08
N LYS A 32 -8.34 -0.97 9.07
CA LYS A 32 -7.99 -1.49 7.75
C LYS A 32 -6.54 -1.24 7.41
N ILE A 33 -5.92 -2.21 6.71
CA ILE A 33 -4.54 -2.10 6.25
C ILE A 33 -4.53 -1.33 4.92
N PHE A 34 -3.62 -0.36 4.78
CA PHE A 34 -3.42 0.31 3.49
C PHE A 34 -2.03 0.06 2.90
N ALA A 35 -1.11 -0.50 3.66
CA ALA A 35 0.21 -0.87 3.16
C ALA A 35 0.75 -2.07 3.92
N PHE A 36 1.31 -3.03 3.16
CA PHE A 36 2.01 -4.17 3.73
C PHE A 36 3.49 -3.93 3.48
N LEU A 37 4.28 -3.78 4.54
CA LEU A 37 5.70 -3.42 4.39
C LEU A 37 6.64 -4.62 4.57
N GLY A 38 6.17 -5.67 5.24
CA GLY A 38 6.97 -6.88 5.40
C GLY A 38 8.37 -6.59 5.91
N ASP A 39 9.37 -7.14 5.23
CA ASP A 39 10.77 -6.95 5.57
C ASP A 39 11.41 -5.75 4.85
N GLY A 40 10.65 -5.00 4.08
CA GLY A 40 11.14 -3.81 3.39
C GLY A 40 11.58 -4.03 1.95
N GLY A 41 11.60 -5.28 1.46
CA GLY A 41 12.00 -5.57 0.08
C GLY A 41 10.93 -5.24 -0.95
N ALA A 42 9.67 -5.29 -0.54
CA ALA A 42 8.54 -4.93 -1.39
C ALA A 42 7.45 -4.33 -0.52
N ILE A 43 6.59 -3.54 -1.14
CA ILE A 43 5.45 -2.95 -0.44
C ILE A 43 4.16 -3.37 -1.14
N GLY A 44 3.18 -3.85 -0.37
CA GLY A 44 1.87 -4.20 -0.89
C GLY A 44 0.94 -3.01 -0.79
N LEU A 45 0.33 -2.62 -1.91
CA LEU A 45 -0.53 -1.44 -1.97
C LEU A 45 -1.77 -1.74 -2.80
N LYS A 46 -2.88 -1.07 -2.45
CA LYS A 46 -4.07 -1.14 -3.27
C LYS A 46 -3.88 -0.19 -4.45
N CYS A 47 -3.70 -0.77 -5.64
CA CYS A 47 -3.36 -0.02 -6.84
C CYS A 47 -4.54 0.16 -7.78
N GLY A 48 -5.73 -0.32 -7.41
CA GLY A 48 -6.92 -0.17 -8.22
C GLY A 48 -8.13 -0.74 -7.51
N ARG A 49 -9.32 -0.50 -8.07
CA ARG A 49 -10.57 -1.02 -7.51
C ARG A 49 -10.71 -2.52 -7.75
N ASP A 50 -10.04 -3.02 -8.78
CA ASP A 50 -10.11 -4.42 -9.16
C ASP A 50 -8.80 -4.83 -9.86
N ARG A 51 -8.73 -6.08 -10.28
CA ARG A 51 -7.53 -6.61 -10.92
C ARG A 51 -7.20 -5.90 -12.23
N ALA A 52 -8.21 -5.56 -13.02
CA ALA A 52 -7.99 -4.93 -14.31
C ALA A 52 -7.31 -3.56 -14.15
N GLU A 53 -7.77 -2.76 -13.20
CA GLU A 53 -7.19 -1.44 -12.95
C GLU A 53 -5.77 -1.56 -12.39
N ALA A 54 -5.54 -2.49 -11.47
CA ALA A 54 -4.22 -2.69 -10.90
C ALA A 54 -3.23 -3.26 -11.92
N ASP A 55 -3.69 -4.00 -12.91
CA ASP A 55 -2.83 -4.55 -13.96
C ASP A 55 -2.22 -3.48 -14.84
N GLU A 56 -2.83 -2.31 -14.92
CA GLU A 56 -2.24 -1.20 -15.68
C GLU A 56 -0.84 -0.88 -15.16
N LEU A 57 -0.68 -0.85 -13.84
CA LEU A 57 0.62 -0.59 -13.24
C LEU A 57 1.59 -1.76 -13.47
N VAL A 58 1.09 -2.98 -13.43
CA VAL A 58 1.91 -4.17 -13.72
C VAL A 58 2.48 -4.07 -15.14
N HIS A 59 1.70 -3.59 -16.10
CA HIS A 59 2.15 -3.44 -17.48
C HIS A 59 3.21 -2.35 -17.62
N VAL A 60 3.16 -1.31 -16.79
CA VAL A 60 4.16 -0.24 -16.83
C VAL A 60 5.49 -0.70 -16.25
N TYR A 61 5.45 -1.52 -15.20
CA TYR A 61 6.66 -1.99 -14.51
C TYR A 61 6.67 -3.51 -14.39
N PRO A 62 6.73 -4.23 -15.53
CA PRO A 62 6.69 -5.70 -15.46
C PRO A 62 7.91 -6.23 -14.69
N GLY A 63 7.66 -7.14 -13.77
CA GLY A 63 8.70 -7.71 -12.93
C GLY A 63 8.87 -7.00 -11.59
N ASP A 64 8.69 -5.68 -11.55
CA ASP A 64 8.79 -4.93 -10.29
C ASP A 64 7.43 -4.71 -9.64
N VAL A 65 6.36 -4.78 -10.41
CA VAL A 65 5.01 -4.72 -9.89
C VAL A 65 4.28 -6.00 -10.28
N THR A 66 3.81 -6.74 -9.29
CA THR A 66 3.10 -8.00 -9.52
C THR A 66 1.84 -8.04 -8.66
N ALA A 67 0.88 -8.86 -9.06
CA ALA A 67 -0.34 -9.03 -8.27
C ALA A 67 0.00 -9.64 -6.92
N SER A 68 -0.60 -9.10 -5.85
CA SER A 68 -0.40 -9.64 -4.51
C SER A 68 -1.06 -11.01 -4.39
N ALA A 69 -0.47 -11.89 -3.58
CA ALA A 69 -1.05 -13.20 -3.30
C ALA A 69 -2.40 -13.01 -2.60
N TYR A 70 -3.38 -13.82 -2.95
CA TYR A 70 -4.72 -13.90 -2.35
C TYR A 70 -5.58 -12.65 -2.55
N ILE A 71 -5.04 -11.45 -2.32
CA ILE A 71 -5.81 -10.21 -2.41
C ILE A 71 -5.60 -9.47 -3.72
N GLY A 72 -4.77 -10.02 -4.60
CA GLY A 72 -4.50 -9.37 -5.90
C GLY A 72 -5.76 -9.11 -6.72
N ARG A 73 -6.74 -9.99 -6.64
CA ARG A 73 -8.01 -9.85 -7.38
C ARG A 73 -8.81 -8.61 -6.98
N TYR A 74 -8.51 -8.06 -5.80
CA TYR A 74 -9.17 -6.84 -5.32
C TYR A 74 -8.37 -5.58 -5.63
N GLY A 75 -7.38 -5.68 -6.52
CA GLY A 75 -6.59 -4.54 -6.95
C GLY A 75 -5.32 -4.29 -6.16
N TRP A 76 -4.87 -5.28 -5.39
CA TRP A 76 -3.63 -5.14 -4.62
C TRP A 76 -2.43 -5.65 -5.43
N ASN A 77 -1.36 -4.88 -5.40
CA ASN A 77 -0.10 -5.23 -6.04
C ASN A 77 1.04 -5.21 -5.04
N SER A 78 2.05 -6.04 -5.31
CA SER A 78 3.33 -6.00 -4.60
C SER A 78 4.29 -5.20 -5.48
N VAL A 79 4.91 -4.16 -4.92
CA VAL A 79 5.81 -3.26 -5.64
C VAL A 79 7.19 -3.39 -5.05
N THR A 80 8.19 -3.70 -5.89
CA THR A 80 9.57 -3.85 -5.45
C THR A 80 10.12 -2.49 -5.01
N VAL A 81 10.67 -2.43 -3.80
CA VAL A 81 11.31 -1.22 -3.29
C VAL A 81 12.73 -1.16 -3.82
N GLY A 82 13.10 -0.02 -4.37
CA GLY A 82 14.44 0.14 -4.95
C GLY A 82 14.57 -0.42 -6.36
N GLY A 83 13.45 -0.79 -6.96
CA GLY A 83 13.44 -1.25 -8.36
C GLY A 83 13.14 -0.12 -9.32
N ALA A 84 12.40 -0.42 -10.39
CA ALA A 84 12.13 0.52 -11.47
C ALA A 84 11.18 1.65 -11.10
N VAL A 85 10.37 1.47 -10.05
CA VAL A 85 9.40 2.49 -9.63
C VAL A 85 10.13 3.59 -8.88
N PRO A 86 10.11 4.85 -9.36
CA PRO A 86 10.82 5.92 -8.68
C PRO A 86 10.25 6.20 -7.29
N PRO A 87 11.06 6.71 -6.35
CA PRO A 87 10.57 7.00 -4.98
C PRO A 87 9.38 7.94 -4.95
N ASP A 88 9.32 8.96 -5.81
CA ASP A 88 8.17 9.87 -5.84
C ASP A 88 6.90 9.14 -6.25
N GLU A 89 6.99 8.24 -7.22
CA GLU A 89 5.85 7.48 -7.67
C GLU A 89 5.40 6.47 -6.60
N LEU A 90 6.36 5.88 -5.89
CA LEU A 90 6.04 5.02 -4.75
C LEU A 90 5.21 5.77 -3.72
N ARG A 91 5.58 7.00 -3.42
CA ARG A 91 4.81 7.83 -2.48
C ARG A 91 3.41 8.12 -3.01
N GLU A 92 3.28 8.40 -4.31
CA GLU A 92 1.96 8.60 -4.92
C GLU A 92 1.11 7.34 -4.84
N LEU A 93 1.71 6.17 -5.03
CA LEU A 93 1.00 4.90 -4.91
C LEU A 93 0.54 4.65 -3.48
N ILE A 94 1.36 5.02 -2.50
CA ILE A 94 0.98 4.95 -1.08
C ILE A 94 -0.20 5.87 -0.82
N ASP A 95 -0.14 7.11 -1.32
CA ASP A 95 -1.23 8.08 -1.16
C ASP A 95 -2.54 7.54 -1.74
N ALA A 96 -2.47 6.96 -2.93
CA ALA A 96 -3.65 6.41 -3.59
C ALA A 96 -4.22 5.21 -2.82
N SER A 97 -3.34 4.36 -2.29
CA SER A 97 -3.77 3.21 -1.48
C SER A 97 -4.45 3.68 -0.19
N TYR A 98 -3.86 4.66 0.48
CA TYR A 98 -4.44 5.25 1.69
C TYR A 98 -5.83 5.83 1.38
N ASP A 99 -5.94 6.63 0.32
CA ASP A 99 -7.20 7.26 -0.04
C ASP A 99 -8.27 6.23 -0.37
N ALA A 100 -7.90 5.16 -1.09
CA ALA A 100 -8.84 4.10 -1.45
C ALA A 100 -9.36 3.37 -0.23
N VAL A 101 -8.49 3.14 0.76
CA VAL A 101 -8.88 2.44 2.00
C VAL A 101 -9.73 3.35 2.88
N VAL A 102 -9.35 4.63 3.01
CA VAL A 102 -10.14 5.60 3.78
C VAL A 102 -11.55 5.71 3.21
N ALA A 103 -11.69 5.69 1.89
CA ALA A 103 -12.99 5.78 1.24
C ALA A 103 -13.92 4.62 1.60
N LYS A 104 -13.37 3.50 2.06
CA LYS A 104 -14.16 2.34 2.50
C LYS A 104 -14.48 2.34 3.98
N LEU A 105 -13.94 3.29 4.74
CA LEU A 105 -14.27 3.41 6.15
C LEU A 105 -15.58 4.15 6.33
N PRO A 106 -16.36 3.82 7.39
CA PRO A 106 -17.52 4.64 7.75
C PRO A 106 -17.07 6.08 8.01
N LYS A 107 -17.93 7.04 7.72
CA LYS A 107 -17.60 8.46 7.90
C LYS A 107 -17.08 8.76 9.31
N SER A 108 -17.66 8.14 10.31
CA SER A 108 -17.28 8.36 11.71
C SER A 108 -15.87 7.87 12.02
N LYS A 109 -15.30 7.02 11.17
CA LYS A 109 -13.97 6.44 11.39
C LYS A 109 -12.90 7.03 10.47
N ARG A 110 -13.28 7.94 9.57
CA ARG A 110 -12.32 8.56 8.67
C ARG A 110 -11.54 9.64 9.39
N PRO A 111 -10.21 9.72 9.16
CA PRO A 111 -9.42 10.81 9.72
C PRO A 111 -9.91 12.15 9.20
N THR A 112 -9.75 13.19 10.03
CA THR A 112 -10.16 14.53 9.67
C THR A 112 -9.01 15.40 9.21
N GLY A 113 -7.84 14.84 9.13
CA GLY A 113 -6.62 15.57 8.78
C GLY A 113 -6.44 15.98 7.33
#